data_9a07e0ea2ec5616beea134c89ae8818b
#
_entry.id   9a07e0ea2ec5616beea134c89ae8818b
#
_cell.length_a   1.000
_cell.length_b   1.000
_cell.length_c   1.000
_cell.angle_alpha   90.00
_cell.angle_beta   90.00
_cell.angle_gamma   90.00
#
_symmetry.space_group_name_H-M   'P 1'
#
loop_
_entity.id
_entity.type
_entity.pdbx_description
1 polymer ?
#
loop_
_entity_poly.entity_id
_entity_poly.type
_entity_poly.pdbx_seq_one_letter_code
_entity_poly.pdbx_strand_id
1 'polypeptide(L)'
;MIDDIVLNKTEIIKRCIRRVTEEYAHNPQNLENFTKQDSITLNIQRACEAAIDLGIHVIAERNLGIPQASRDTFDILQSNKIIGSEMSERLKAMTGFRNIAVHDYQKLNLKIVQAIIENHLEDLIRFSEIILKLQKMKKNKSGRQ
;
A
#
# COMPACT_ATOMS: atom_id res chain seq x y z
N MET A 1 -14.01 -14.12 -12.40
CA MET A 1 -13.02 -14.36 -11.33
C MET A 1 -12.18 -13.12 -11.08
N ILE A 2 -11.89 -12.87 -9.81
CA ILE A 2 -10.93 -11.82 -9.48
C ILE A 2 -9.54 -12.29 -9.92
N ASP A 3 -8.79 -11.38 -10.51
CA ASP A 3 -7.44 -11.63 -10.97
C ASP A 3 -6.54 -12.14 -9.85
N ASP A 4 -5.74 -13.18 -10.13
CA ASP A 4 -4.82 -13.78 -9.15
C ASP A 4 -3.79 -12.80 -8.65
N ILE A 5 -3.35 -11.85 -9.49
CA ILE A 5 -2.38 -10.82 -9.08
C ILE A 5 -3.01 -9.91 -8.04
N VAL A 6 -4.27 -9.51 -8.24
CA VAL A 6 -5.00 -8.67 -7.28
C VAL A 6 -5.15 -9.40 -5.95
N LEU A 7 -5.55 -10.67 -5.97
CA LEU A 7 -5.68 -11.47 -4.76
C LEU A 7 -4.35 -11.62 -4.04
N ASN A 8 -3.28 -11.91 -4.78
CA ASN A 8 -1.94 -12.10 -4.22
C ASN A 8 -1.44 -10.83 -3.53
N LYS A 9 -1.52 -9.68 -4.22
CA LYS A 9 -1.04 -8.41 -3.66
C LYS A 9 -1.87 -7.98 -2.44
N THR A 10 -3.17 -8.21 -2.46
CA THR A 10 -4.05 -7.94 -1.33
C THR A 10 -3.63 -8.77 -0.10
N GLU A 11 -3.34 -10.05 -0.31
CA GLU A 11 -2.91 -10.95 0.77
C GLU A 11 -1.54 -10.53 1.32
N ILE A 12 -0.62 -10.08 0.47
CA ILE A 12 0.69 -9.58 0.91
C ILE A 12 0.50 -8.35 1.81
N ILE A 13 -0.35 -7.42 1.42
CA ILE A 13 -0.64 -6.21 2.23
C ILE A 13 -1.15 -6.63 3.61
N LYS A 14 -2.16 -7.48 3.65
CA LYS A 14 -2.76 -7.93 4.92
C LYS A 14 -1.76 -8.64 5.82
N ARG A 15 -0.97 -9.55 5.24
CA ARG A 15 0.02 -10.31 6.00
C ARG A 15 1.10 -9.41 6.58
N CYS A 16 1.61 -8.47 5.77
CA CYS A 16 2.64 -7.55 6.22
C CYS A 16 2.13 -6.63 7.33
N ILE A 17 0.91 -6.10 7.19
CA ILE A 17 0.32 -5.25 8.22
C ILE A 17 0.08 -6.03 9.51
N ARG A 18 -0.38 -7.27 9.40
CA ARG A 18 -0.55 -8.13 10.57
C ARG A 18 0.78 -8.33 11.31
N ARG A 19 1.87 -8.57 10.58
CA ARG A 19 3.19 -8.71 11.17
C ARG A 19 3.64 -7.43 11.88
N VAL A 20 3.41 -6.27 11.27
CA VAL A 20 3.71 -4.98 11.90
C VAL A 20 2.96 -4.84 13.22
N THR A 21 1.67 -5.13 13.21
CA THR A 21 0.82 -5.03 14.40
C THR A 21 1.30 -5.96 15.52
N GLU A 22 1.66 -7.20 15.17
CA GLU A 22 2.18 -8.19 16.13
C GLU A 22 3.50 -7.72 16.75
N GLU A 23 4.44 -7.23 15.94
CA GLU A 23 5.74 -6.80 16.42
C GLU A 23 5.66 -5.51 17.24
N TYR A 24 4.80 -4.59 16.86
CA TYR A 24 4.61 -3.33 17.58
C TYR A 24 3.86 -3.53 18.90
N ALA A 25 2.82 -4.35 18.90
CA ALA A 25 2.03 -4.73 20.08
C ALA A 25 1.57 -3.53 20.91
N HIS A 26 1.16 -2.44 20.25
CA HIS A 26 0.69 -1.18 20.87
C HIS A 26 1.71 -0.55 21.83
N ASN A 27 2.99 -0.85 21.67
CA ASN A 27 4.04 -0.34 22.53
C ASN A 27 5.14 0.34 21.71
N PRO A 28 5.21 1.70 21.70
CA PRO A 28 6.23 2.42 20.95
C PRO A 28 7.67 2.04 21.30
N GLN A 29 7.92 1.56 22.53
CA GLN A 29 9.26 1.12 22.93
C GLN A 29 9.75 -0.08 22.13
N ASN A 30 8.85 -0.85 21.53
CA ASN A 30 9.24 -1.95 20.66
C ASN A 30 10.03 -1.47 19.44
N LEU A 31 9.86 -0.21 19.02
CA LEU A 31 10.64 0.37 17.93
C LEU A 31 12.11 0.60 18.30
N GLU A 32 12.45 0.60 19.59
CA GLU A 32 13.82 0.71 20.06
C GLU A 32 14.56 -0.64 20.02
N ASN A 33 13.86 -1.75 19.91
CA ASN A 33 14.45 -3.06 19.72
C ASN A 33 14.79 -3.22 18.24
N PHE A 34 16.08 -3.38 17.93
CA PHE A 34 16.54 -3.40 16.54
C PHE A 34 15.91 -4.50 15.70
N THR A 35 15.72 -5.69 16.25
CA THR A 35 15.09 -6.81 15.53
C THR A 35 13.64 -6.47 15.17
N LYS A 36 12.88 -5.94 16.10
CA LYS A 36 11.50 -5.53 15.86
C LYS A 36 11.42 -4.34 14.92
N GLN A 37 12.31 -3.37 15.10
CA GLN A 37 12.41 -2.19 14.23
C GLN A 37 12.62 -2.62 12.77
N ASP A 38 13.56 -3.54 12.53
CA ASP A 38 13.86 -4.03 11.19
C ASP A 38 12.67 -4.80 10.60
N SER A 39 12.04 -5.67 11.39
CA SER A 39 10.86 -6.42 10.97
C SER A 39 9.70 -5.48 10.61
N ILE A 40 9.41 -4.51 11.47
CA ILE A 40 8.34 -3.53 11.26
C ILE A 40 8.59 -2.73 9.99
N THR A 41 9.78 -2.17 9.85
CA THR A 41 10.13 -1.33 8.70
C THR A 41 10.06 -2.12 7.39
N LEU A 42 10.61 -3.32 7.38
CA LEU A 42 10.59 -4.18 6.19
C LEU A 42 9.16 -4.54 5.78
N ASN A 43 8.30 -4.84 6.76
CA ASN A 43 6.92 -5.22 6.45
C ASN A 43 6.08 -4.02 5.98
N ILE A 44 6.31 -2.82 6.52
CA ILE A 44 5.67 -1.60 5.98
C ILE A 44 6.13 -1.38 4.53
N GLN A 45 7.43 -1.50 4.28
CA GLN A 45 8.00 -1.37 2.93
C GLN A 45 7.34 -2.34 1.95
N ARG A 46 7.24 -3.62 2.33
CA ARG A 46 6.63 -4.65 1.48
C ARG A 46 5.15 -4.39 1.22
N ALA A 47 4.42 -3.91 2.22
CA ALA A 47 3.01 -3.55 2.05
C ALA A 47 2.86 -2.38 1.07
N CYS A 48 3.72 -1.37 1.17
CA CYS A 48 3.74 -0.24 0.23
C CYS A 48 4.04 -0.70 -1.20
N GLU A 49 5.03 -1.57 -1.37
CA GLU A 49 5.41 -2.11 -2.67
C GLU A 49 4.25 -2.90 -3.29
N ALA A 50 3.57 -3.71 -2.49
CA ALA A 50 2.41 -4.46 -2.97
C ALA A 50 1.27 -3.53 -3.39
N ALA A 51 1.06 -2.42 -2.67
CA ALA A 51 0.04 -1.42 -3.04
C ALA A 51 0.41 -0.73 -4.36
N ILE A 52 1.67 -0.37 -4.55
CA ILE A 52 2.14 0.21 -5.82
C ILE A 52 1.93 -0.77 -6.96
N ASP A 53 2.33 -2.03 -6.78
CA ASP A 53 2.16 -3.07 -7.80
C ASP A 53 0.69 -3.28 -8.15
N LEU A 54 -0.17 -3.26 -7.14
CA LEU A 54 -1.61 -3.40 -7.31
C LEU A 54 -2.16 -2.25 -8.18
N GLY A 55 -1.74 -1.02 -7.89
CA GLY A 55 -2.14 0.16 -8.68
C GLY A 55 -1.63 0.09 -10.10
N ILE A 56 -0.39 -0.30 -10.31
CA ILE A 56 0.20 -0.45 -11.66
C ILE A 56 -0.57 -1.50 -12.46
N HIS A 57 -0.93 -2.61 -11.82
CA HIS A 57 -1.69 -3.68 -12.48
C HIS A 57 -3.06 -3.17 -12.98
N VAL A 58 -3.78 -2.42 -12.16
CA VAL A 58 -5.08 -1.85 -12.55
C VAL A 58 -4.92 -0.85 -13.69
N ILE A 59 -3.90 -0.01 -13.63
CA ILE A 59 -3.61 0.97 -14.69
C ILE A 59 -3.36 0.27 -16.02
N ALA A 60 -2.55 -0.79 -16.02
CA ALA A 60 -2.25 -1.56 -17.22
C ALA A 60 -3.49 -2.28 -17.75
N GLU A 61 -4.26 -2.91 -16.88
CA GLU A 61 -5.46 -3.65 -17.24
C GLU A 61 -6.51 -2.75 -17.90
N ARG A 62 -6.62 -1.51 -17.44
CA ARG A 62 -7.62 -0.55 -17.92
C ARG A 62 -7.09 0.46 -18.92
N ASN A 63 -5.82 0.34 -19.31
CA ASN A 63 -5.17 1.23 -20.26
C ASN A 63 -5.26 2.71 -19.84
N LEU A 64 -4.95 2.99 -18.58
CA LEU A 64 -5.09 4.34 -18.03
C LEU A 64 -3.86 5.22 -18.21
N GLY A 65 -2.75 4.64 -18.67
CA GLY A 65 -1.51 5.37 -18.87
C GLY A 65 -0.30 4.54 -18.45
N ILE A 66 0.86 5.20 -18.36
CA ILE A 66 2.11 4.57 -17.97
C ILE A 66 2.74 5.41 -16.86
N PRO A 67 2.77 4.91 -15.61
CA PRO A 67 3.45 5.65 -14.53
C PRO A 67 4.95 5.72 -14.79
N GLN A 68 5.52 6.90 -14.65
CA GLN A 68 6.97 7.10 -14.81
C GLN A 68 7.71 6.89 -13.49
N ALA A 69 7.01 7.09 -12.38
CA ALA A 69 7.52 6.87 -11.04
C ALA A 69 6.37 6.30 -10.19
N SER A 70 6.72 5.72 -9.04
CA SER A 70 5.72 5.09 -8.16
C SER A 70 4.62 6.05 -7.72
N ARG A 71 4.95 7.32 -7.50
CA ARG A 71 3.95 8.33 -7.11
C ARG A 71 2.92 8.56 -8.20
N ASP A 72 3.32 8.49 -9.45
CA ASP A 72 2.43 8.68 -10.61
C ASP A 72 1.29 7.67 -10.62
N THR A 73 1.54 6.48 -10.08
CA THR A 73 0.52 5.44 -9.96
C THR A 73 -0.74 5.98 -9.29
N PHE A 74 -0.58 6.68 -8.19
CA PHE A 74 -1.73 7.18 -7.43
C PHE A 74 -2.34 8.43 -8.07
N ASP A 75 -1.55 9.24 -8.75
CA ASP A 75 -2.06 10.37 -9.53
C ASP A 75 -2.96 9.88 -10.68
N ILE A 76 -2.53 8.83 -11.39
CA ILE A 76 -3.32 8.26 -12.48
C ILE A 76 -4.63 7.66 -11.96
N LEU A 77 -4.57 6.93 -10.84
CA LEU A 77 -5.76 6.35 -10.23
C LEU A 77 -6.74 7.44 -9.76
N GLN A 78 -6.22 8.53 -9.21
CA GLN A 78 -7.04 9.68 -8.80
C GLN A 78 -7.69 10.36 -10.00
N SER A 79 -6.93 10.61 -11.06
CA SER A 79 -7.44 11.26 -12.28
C SER A 79 -8.57 10.45 -12.92
N ASN A 80 -8.55 9.14 -12.75
CA ASN A 80 -9.58 8.25 -13.28
C ASN A 80 -10.68 7.91 -12.25
N LYS A 81 -10.72 8.66 -11.15
CA LYS A 81 -11.76 8.55 -10.11
C LYS A 81 -11.83 7.18 -9.43
N ILE A 82 -10.73 6.42 -9.45
CA ILE A 82 -10.66 5.13 -8.76
C ILE A 82 -10.42 5.36 -7.27
N ILE A 83 -9.61 6.36 -6.92
CA ILE A 83 -9.40 6.81 -5.54
C ILE A 83 -9.63 8.32 -5.46
N GLY A 84 -9.95 8.80 -4.26
CA GLY A 84 -10.10 10.23 -4.01
C GLY A 84 -8.76 10.91 -3.76
N SER A 85 -8.78 12.24 -3.68
CA SER A 85 -7.58 13.06 -3.48
C SER A 85 -6.90 12.77 -2.14
N GLU A 86 -7.67 12.57 -1.08
CA GLU A 86 -7.13 12.28 0.25
C GLU A 86 -6.37 10.95 0.27
N MET A 87 -6.97 9.89 -0.28
CA MET A 87 -6.33 8.59 -0.39
C MET A 87 -5.05 8.67 -1.23
N SER A 88 -5.10 9.39 -2.35
CA SER A 88 -3.94 9.58 -3.22
C SER A 88 -2.78 10.25 -2.46
N GLU A 89 -3.05 11.31 -1.72
CA GLU A 89 -2.02 12.01 -0.95
C GLU A 89 -1.39 11.10 0.12
N ARG A 90 -2.22 10.33 0.82
CA ARG A 90 -1.73 9.40 1.84
C ARG A 90 -0.87 8.30 1.25
N LEU A 91 -1.28 7.73 0.13
CA LEU A 91 -0.51 6.67 -0.54
C LEU A 91 0.78 7.20 -1.13
N LYS A 92 0.78 8.43 -1.66
CA LYS A 92 2.01 9.07 -2.13
C LYS A 92 3.00 9.30 -0.98
N ALA A 93 2.52 9.69 0.19
CA ALA A 93 3.36 9.84 1.38
C ALA A 93 3.98 8.51 1.79
N MET A 94 3.20 7.42 1.72
CA MET A 94 3.72 6.06 2.00
C MET A 94 4.78 5.65 0.99
N THR A 95 4.64 6.06 -0.27
CA THR A 95 5.67 5.84 -1.30
C THR A 95 6.98 6.55 -0.92
N GLY A 96 6.89 7.77 -0.41
CA GLY A 96 8.05 8.51 0.08
C GLY A 96 8.76 7.76 1.21
N PHE A 97 8.01 7.24 2.16
CA PHE A 97 8.56 6.41 3.23
C PHE A 97 9.27 5.17 2.66
N ARG A 98 8.63 4.46 1.73
CA ARG A 98 9.22 3.26 1.11
C ARG A 98 10.57 3.57 0.46
N ASN A 99 10.67 4.71 -0.22
CA ASN A 99 11.90 5.12 -0.88
C ASN A 99 13.03 5.36 0.13
N ILE A 100 12.73 6.00 1.25
CA ILE A 100 13.71 6.19 2.33
C ILE A 100 14.12 4.84 2.94
N ALA A 101 13.16 3.95 3.18
CA ALA A 101 13.44 2.63 3.75
C ALA A 101 14.37 1.80 2.86
N VAL A 102 14.19 1.88 1.54
CA VAL A 102 15.00 1.11 0.58
C VAL A 102 16.36 1.74 0.35
N HIS A 103 16.41 3.05 0.14
CA HIS A 103 17.61 3.72 -0.34
C HIS A 103 18.44 4.41 0.74
N ASP A 104 17.85 4.68 1.91
CA ASP A 104 18.52 5.46 2.95
C ASP A 104 17.98 5.10 4.34
N TYR A 105 18.04 3.81 4.67
CA TYR A 105 17.52 3.26 5.92
C TYR A 105 18.02 4.03 7.15
N GLN A 106 19.25 4.49 7.13
CA GLN A 106 19.85 5.21 8.27
C GLN A 106 19.15 6.54 8.58
N LYS A 107 18.42 7.10 7.60
CA LYS A 107 17.68 8.36 7.79
C LYS A 107 16.22 8.13 8.20
N LEU A 108 15.82 6.88 8.49
CA LEU A 108 14.48 6.62 8.97
C LEU A 108 14.25 7.31 10.31
N ASN A 109 13.15 8.03 10.38
CA ASN A 109 12.71 8.70 11.60
C ASN A 109 11.69 7.79 12.29
N LEU A 110 12.03 7.29 13.49
CA LEU A 110 11.16 6.37 14.23
C LEU A 110 9.83 6.98 14.61
N LYS A 111 9.75 8.31 14.78
CA LYS A 111 8.48 8.98 15.03
C LYS A 111 7.56 8.90 13.83
N ILE A 112 8.12 8.95 12.62
CA ILE A 112 7.34 8.78 11.39
C ILE A 112 6.86 7.33 11.28
N VAL A 113 7.73 6.36 11.59
CA VAL A 113 7.34 4.94 11.61
C VAL A 113 6.19 4.73 12.59
N GLN A 114 6.29 5.29 13.79
CA GLN A 114 5.22 5.21 14.78
C GLN A 114 3.92 5.81 14.27
N ALA A 115 3.98 6.99 13.65
CA ALA A 115 2.79 7.65 13.10
C ALA A 115 2.13 6.80 12.00
N ILE A 116 2.93 6.15 11.16
CA ILE A 116 2.43 5.25 10.13
C ILE A 116 1.69 4.07 10.76
N ILE A 117 2.30 3.43 11.77
CA ILE A 117 1.69 2.28 12.43
C ILE A 117 0.35 2.67 13.07
N GLU A 118 0.32 3.80 13.74
CA GLU A 118 -0.85 4.21 14.53
C GLU A 118 -1.96 4.83 13.71
N ASN A 119 -1.64 5.42 12.54
CA ASN A 119 -2.62 6.22 11.80
C ASN A 119 -2.79 5.86 10.32
N HIS A 120 -1.85 5.13 9.70
CA HIS A 120 -1.82 5.00 8.24
C HIS A 120 -1.79 3.57 7.69
N LEU A 121 -1.67 2.54 8.52
CA LEU A 121 -1.74 1.16 8.03
C LEU A 121 -3.11 0.85 7.41
N GLU A 122 -4.16 1.41 7.96
CA GLU A 122 -5.52 1.27 7.44
C GLU A 122 -5.65 1.78 6.01
N ASP A 123 -4.87 2.80 5.62
CA ASP A 123 -4.93 3.35 4.27
C ASP A 123 -4.59 2.29 3.23
N LEU A 124 -3.61 1.44 3.52
CA LEU A 124 -3.21 0.35 2.61
C LEU A 124 -4.31 -0.72 2.52
N ILE A 125 -4.94 -1.05 3.64
CA ILE A 125 -6.08 -1.99 3.67
C ILE A 125 -7.23 -1.44 2.84
N ARG A 126 -7.61 -0.18 3.06
CA ARG A 126 -8.70 0.47 2.33
C ARG A 126 -8.43 0.51 0.84
N PHE A 127 -7.19 0.81 0.46
CA PHE A 127 -6.81 0.81 -0.95
C PHE A 127 -7.04 -0.57 -1.58
N SER A 128 -6.58 -1.62 -0.91
CA SER A 128 -6.79 -2.99 -1.41
C SER A 128 -8.27 -3.33 -1.56
N GLU A 129 -9.11 -2.88 -0.61
CA GLU A 129 -10.55 -3.09 -0.67
C GLU A 129 -11.19 -2.35 -1.84
N ILE A 130 -10.75 -1.12 -2.10
CA ILE A 130 -11.22 -0.33 -3.27
C ILE A 130 -10.93 -1.10 -4.55
N ILE A 131 -9.72 -1.63 -4.70
CA ILE A 131 -9.34 -2.38 -5.90
C ILE A 131 -10.12 -3.69 -6.02
N LEU A 132 -10.32 -4.42 -4.93
CA LEU A 132 -11.13 -5.64 -4.94
C LEU A 132 -12.57 -5.35 -5.37
N LYS A 133 -13.16 -4.27 -4.84
CA LYS A 133 -14.51 -3.87 -5.20
C LYS A 133 -14.59 -3.49 -6.68
N LEU A 134 -13.59 -2.78 -7.18
CA LEU A 134 -13.48 -2.40 -8.59
C LEU A 134 -13.46 -3.63 -9.49
N GLN A 135 -12.72 -4.66 -9.14
CA GLN A 135 -12.64 -5.91 -9.88
C GLN A 135 -13.99 -6.64 -9.90
N LYS A 136 -14.70 -6.66 -8.78
CA LYS A 136 -16.03 -7.27 -8.69
C LYS A 136 -17.05 -6.54 -9.56
N MET A 137 -17.00 -5.21 -9.59
CA MET A 137 -17.90 -4.40 -10.43
C MET A 137 -17.67 -4.66 -11.91
N LYS A 138 -16.41 -4.77 -12.35
CA LYS A 138 -16.06 -5.11 -13.73
C LYS A 138 -16.62 -6.47 -14.12
N LYS A 139 -16.50 -7.45 -13.24
CA LYS A 139 -17.02 -8.81 -13.46
C LYS A 139 -18.54 -8.80 -13.63
N ASN A 140 -19.25 -8.04 -12.77
CA ASN A 140 -20.71 -7.94 -12.84
C ASN A 140 -21.17 -7.31 -14.16
N LYS A 141 -20.48 -6.26 -14.63
CA LYS A 141 -20.81 -5.65 -15.92
C LYS A 141 -20.57 -6.59 -17.08
N SER A 142 -19.47 -7.34 -17.07
CA SER A 142 -19.18 -8.36 -18.10
C SER A 142 -20.23 -9.48 -18.08
N GLY A 143 -20.68 -9.88 -16.90
CA GLY A 143 -21.68 -10.93 -16.75
C GLY A 143 -23.09 -10.53 -17.24
N ARG A 144 -23.35 -9.24 -17.41
CA ARG A 144 -24.66 -8.74 -17.88
C ARG A 144 -24.74 -8.58 -19.39
N GLN A 145 -23.64 -8.73 -20.06
CA GLN A 145 -23.59 -8.68 -21.53
C GLN A 145 -23.74 -10.07 -22.11
#